data_433b5b8c4be0a2cdebdfc0212551a2da
#
_entry.id   433b5b8c4be0a2cdebdfc0212551a2da
#
_cell.length_a   1.000
_cell.length_b   1.000
_cell.length_c   1.000
_cell.angle_alpha   90.00
_cell.angle_beta   90.00
_cell.angle_gamma   90.00
#
_symmetry.space_group_name_H-M   'P 1'
#
loop_
_entity.id
_entity.type
_entity.pdbx_description
1 polymer ?
#
loop_
_entity_poly.entity_id
_entity_poly.type
_entity_poly.pdbx_seq_one_letter_code
_entity_poly.pdbx_strand_id
1 'polypeptide(L)'
;NPGLTIDIVRDIRRLNDISVKAKKAGIIILGGGVCKHQIANAMLFRNGADFGVYINTGQEFDGSDSGARPDEAVSWGKLKSKENGGDTVKVYCDATIVFPFIVAQTFGRAHWAQKPLVS
;
A
#
# COMPACT_ATOMS: atom_id res chain seq x y z
N ASN A 1 -26.75 -23.84 -5.74
CA ASN A 1 -27.14 -22.49 -6.05
C ASN A 1 -25.97 -21.72 -6.68
N PRO A 2 -26.12 -21.23 -7.92
CA PRO A 2 -25.07 -20.42 -8.54
C PRO A 2 -25.01 -19.05 -7.87
N GLY A 3 -24.49 -19.02 -6.67
CA GLY A 3 -24.39 -17.81 -5.90
C GLY A 3 -23.02 -17.19 -5.94
N LEU A 4 -22.70 -16.51 -4.87
CA LEU A 4 -21.42 -15.85 -4.72
C LEU A 4 -20.27 -16.85 -4.68
N THR A 5 -19.25 -16.61 -5.48
CA THR A 5 -17.99 -17.35 -5.43
C THR A 5 -16.88 -16.38 -5.03
N ILE A 6 -16.11 -16.76 -4.02
CA ILE A 6 -14.93 -15.99 -3.60
C ILE A 6 -13.71 -16.85 -3.90
N ASP A 7 -12.89 -16.40 -4.85
CA ASP A 7 -11.68 -17.09 -5.26
C ASP A 7 -10.45 -16.28 -4.84
N ILE A 8 -9.89 -16.63 -3.70
CA ILE A 8 -8.73 -15.92 -3.13
C ILE A 8 -7.46 -16.13 -3.96
N VAL A 9 -7.31 -17.29 -4.57
CA VAL A 9 -6.14 -17.58 -5.42
C VAL A 9 -6.15 -16.70 -6.66
N ARG A 10 -7.30 -16.56 -7.29
CA ARG A 10 -7.46 -15.69 -8.45
C ARG A 10 -7.17 -14.22 -8.10
N ASP A 11 -7.62 -13.77 -6.95
CA ASP A 11 -7.37 -12.40 -6.46
C ASP A 11 -5.87 -12.14 -6.26
N ILE A 12 -5.19 -13.05 -5.61
CA ILE A 12 -3.73 -12.94 -5.39
C ILE A 12 -3.01 -12.88 -6.73
N ARG A 13 -3.36 -13.75 -7.66
CA ARG A 13 -2.76 -13.77 -9.00
C ARG A 13 -2.99 -12.46 -9.74
N ARG A 14 -4.20 -11.93 -9.70
CA ARG A 14 -4.52 -10.66 -10.37
C ARG A 14 -3.73 -9.49 -9.78
N LEU A 15 -3.59 -9.44 -8.46
CA LEU A 15 -2.79 -8.41 -7.81
C LEU A 15 -1.32 -8.51 -8.24
N ASN A 16 -0.77 -9.71 -8.28
CA ASN A 16 0.59 -9.94 -8.73
C ASN A 16 0.79 -9.53 -10.20
N ASP A 17 -0.17 -9.82 -11.06
CA ASP A 17 -0.13 -9.44 -12.48
C ASP A 17 -0.14 -7.91 -12.65
N ILE A 18 -0.95 -7.20 -11.87
CA ILE A 18 -0.99 -5.74 -11.87
C ILE A 18 0.38 -5.19 -11.44
N SER A 19 0.96 -5.77 -10.40
CA SER A 19 2.27 -5.37 -9.89
C SER A 19 3.37 -5.52 -10.94
N VAL A 20 3.43 -6.67 -11.60
CA VAL A 20 4.44 -6.95 -12.63
C VAL A 20 4.35 -5.98 -13.81
N LYS A 21 3.13 -5.63 -14.21
CA LYS A 21 2.88 -4.76 -15.37
C LYS A 21 3.03 -3.27 -15.08
N ALA A 22 3.07 -2.88 -13.81
CA ALA A 22 3.15 -1.47 -13.44
C ALA A 22 4.52 -0.88 -13.75
N LYS A 23 4.54 0.28 -14.39
CA LYS A 23 5.79 1.02 -14.66
C LYS A 23 6.31 1.66 -13.37
N LYS A 24 5.44 2.29 -12.63
CA LYS A 24 5.69 2.79 -11.27
C LYS A 24 4.57 2.31 -10.36
N ALA A 25 4.91 2.01 -9.13
CA ALA A 25 3.93 1.55 -8.15
C ALA A 25 4.14 2.24 -6.81
N GLY A 26 3.05 2.77 -6.27
CA GLY A 26 2.99 3.19 -4.89
C GLY A 26 2.07 2.27 -4.11
N ILE A 27 2.35 2.08 -2.84
CA ILE A 27 1.50 1.31 -1.95
C ILE A 27 1.03 2.17 -0.79
N ILE A 28 -0.23 2.02 -0.44
CA ILE A 28 -0.80 2.64 0.77
C ILE A 28 -1.39 1.51 1.59
N ILE A 29 -0.84 1.31 2.77
CA ILE A 29 -1.25 0.23 3.65
C ILE A 29 -1.93 0.80 4.87
N LEU A 30 -3.21 0.51 5.02
CA LEU A 30 -4.03 0.92 6.16
C LEU A 30 -4.17 -0.28 7.09
N GLY A 31 -3.54 -0.20 8.26
CA GLY A 31 -3.49 -1.31 9.19
C GLY A 31 -2.25 -2.17 9.00
N GLY A 32 -2.33 -3.41 9.42
CA GLY A 32 -1.19 -4.34 9.38
C GLY A 32 -1.64 -5.78 9.17
N GLY A 33 -0.81 -6.73 9.60
CA GLY A 33 -1.12 -8.15 9.46
C GLY A 33 -1.20 -8.61 8.02
N VAL A 34 -2.23 -9.37 7.70
CA VAL A 34 -2.38 -10.02 6.39
C VAL A 34 -2.43 -9.02 5.24
N CYS A 35 -3.14 -7.90 5.40
CA CYS A 35 -3.24 -6.91 4.33
C CYS A 35 -1.88 -6.30 3.99
N LYS A 36 -1.09 -5.97 5.01
CA LYS A 36 0.27 -5.44 4.83
C LYS A 36 1.15 -6.47 4.13
N HIS A 37 1.08 -7.71 4.57
CA HIS A 37 1.89 -8.79 4.02
C HIS A 37 1.55 -9.05 2.55
N GLN A 38 0.27 -9.13 2.22
CA GLN A 38 -0.18 -9.38 0.85
C GLN A 38 0.21 -8.25 -0.12
N ILE A 39 -0.02 -7.00 0.27
CA ILE A 39 0.31 -5.85 -0.56
C ILE A 39 1.82 -5.78 -0.80
N ALA A 40 2.60 -5.91 0.28
CA ALA A 40 4.05 -5.84 0.19
C ALA A 40 4.64 -6.99 -0.63
N ASN A 41 4.10 -8.21 -0.45
CA ASN A 41 4.58 -9.37 -1.21
C ASN A 41 4.29 -9.26 -2.71
N ALA A 42 3.18 -8.65 -3.10
CA ALA A 42 2.90 -8.42 -4.52
C ALA A 42 4.00 -7.57 -5.18
N MET A 43 4.62 -6.69 -4.43
CA MET A 43 5.69 -5.83 -4.95
C MET A 43 7.01 -6.57 -5.19
N LEU A 44 7.21 -7.75 -4.59
CA LEU A 44 8.41 -8.56 -4.86
C LEU A 44 8.53 -8.95 -6.33
N PHE A 45 7.41 -9.17 -7.00
CA PHE A 45 7.39 -9.60 -8.40
C PHE A 45 7.80 -8.51 -9.38
N ARG A 46 7.94 -7.26 -8.91
CA ARG A 46 8.42 -6.14 -9.70
C ARG A 46 9.67 -5.45 -9.12
N ASN A 47 10.38 -6.14 -8.22
CA ASN A 47 11.57 -5.62 -7.54
C ASN A 47 11.27 -4.44 -6.60
N GLY A 48 10.09 -4.42 -6.00
CA GLY A 48 9.72 -3.47 -4.97
C GLY A 48 8.84 -2.33 -5.45
N ALA A 49 8.12 -1.72 -4.51
CA ALA A 49 7.34 -0.51 -4.75
C ALA A 49 8.26 0.71 -4.76
N ASP A 50 7.91 1.69 -5.59
CA ASP A 50 8.64 2.96 -5.65
C ASP A 50 8.32 3.85 -4.45
N PHE A 51 7.07 3.85 -4.02
CA PHE A 51 6.61 4.65 -2.89
C PHE A 51 5.77 3.81 -1.94
N GLY A 52 5.87 4.09 -0.65
CA GLY A 52 5.08 3.40 0.35
C GLY A 52 4.63 4.32 1.48
N VAL A 53 3.35 4.25 1.81
CA VAL A 53 2.77 4.92 2.96
C VAL A 53 2.15 3.87 3.87
N TYR A 54 2.59 3.83 5.11
CA TYR A 54 2.12 2.88 6.11
C TYR A 54 1.40 3.65 7.21
N ILE A 55 0.15 3.34 7.44
CA ILE A 55 -0.66 3.98 8.48
C ILE A 55 -1.23 2.90 9.39
N ASN A 56 -0.73 2.81 10.61
CA ASN A 56 -1.24 1.88 11.60
C ASN A 56 -0.84 2.30 13.01
N THR A 57 -1.38 1.62 13.99
CA THR A 57 -1.09 1.84 15.41
C THR A 57 -0.05 0.86 15.97
N GLY A 58 0.50 -0.01 15.13
CA GLY A 58 1.55 -0.93 15.53
C GLY A 58 2.85 -0.18 15.77
N GLN A 59 3.50 -0.50 16.88
CA GLN A 59 4.79 0.08 17.21
C GLN A 59 5.90 -0.94 17.00
N GLU A 60 7.07 -0.43 16.70
CA GLU A 60 8.23 -1.25 16.38
C GLU A 60 8.60 -2.20 17.53
N PHE A 61 8.51 -1.71 18.78
CA PHE A 61 8.84 -2.53 19.95
C PHE A 61 7.88 -3.69 20.19
N ASP A 62 6.71 -3.68 19.58
CA ASP A 62 5.74 -4.78 19.71
C ASP A 62 6.25 -6.07 19.06
N GLY A 63 7.26 -5.96 18.19
CA GLY A 63 7.81 -7.12 17.50
C GLY A 63 6.86 -7.78 16.51
N SER A 64 5.72 -7.15 16.23
CA SER A 64 4.74 -7.65 15.28
C SER A 64 5.05 -7.18 13.86
N ASP A 65 4.56 -7.93 12.87
CA ASP A 65 4.68 -7.53 11.47
C ASP A 65 4.05 -6.16 11.21
N SER A 66 2.94 -5.85 11.90
CA SER A 66 2.25 -4.57 11.78
C SER A 66 3.12 -3.39 12.23
N GLY A 67 3.98 -3.59 13.23
CA GLY A 67 4.86 -2.55 13.75
C GLY A 67 6.19 -2.44 13.03
N ALA A 68 6.50 -3.35 12.10
CA ALA A 68 7.77 -3.36 11.40
C ALA A 68 7.97 -2.08 10.57
N ARG A 69 9.20 -1.60 10.54
CA ARG A 69 9.57 -0.41 9.77
C ARG A 69 9.55 -0.69 8.27
N PRO A 70 9.31 0.34 7.45
CA PRO A 70 9.50 0.22 5.99
C PRO A 70 10.89 -0.27 5.57
N ASP A 71 11.93 0.01 6.36
CA ASP A 71 13.30 -0.43 6.10
C ASP A 71 13.41 -1.97 6.01
N GLU A 72 12.64 -2.69 6.81
CA GLU A 72 12.60 -4.16 6.72
C GLU A 72 12.04 -4.60 5.36
N ALA A 73 11.01 -3.92 4.86
CA ALA A 73 10.46 -4.23 3.55
C ALA A 73 11.47 -3.95 2.43
N VAL A 74 12.34 -2.96 2.59
CA VAL A 74 13.45 -2.69 1.65
C VAL A 74 14.43 -3.86 1.64
N SER A 75 14.82 -4.35 2.81
CA SER A 75 15.76 -5.49 2.91
C SER A 75 15.21 -6.77 2.29
N TRP A 76 13.89 -6.95 2.29
CA TRP A 76 13.22 -8.10 1.67
C TRP A 76 12.86 -7.89 0.19
N GLY A 77 13.20 -6.71 -0.39
CA GLY A 77 12.89 -6.41 -1.79
C GLY A 77 11.46 -6.00 -2.07
N LYS A 78 10.67 -5.72 -1.03
CA LYS A 78 9.27 -5.29 -1.16
C LYS A 78 9.12 -3.81 -1.47
N LEU A 79 10.12 -3.01 -1.09
CA LEU A 79 10.22 -1.58 -1.36
C LEU A 79 11.59 -1.27 -1.94
N LYS A 80 11.67 -0.27 -2.80
CA LYS A 80 12.94 0.22 -3.30
C LYS A 80 13.62 1.10 -2.24
N SER A 81 14.94 1.03 -2.17
CA SER A 81 15.72 1.92 -1.32
C SER A 81 15.68 3.36 -1.86
N LYS A 82 16.01 4.33 -1.03
CA LYS A 82 16.13 5.72 -1.46
C LYS A 82 17.15 5.89 -2.59
N GLU A 83 18.23 5.12 -2.55
CA GLU A 83 19.26 5.13 -3.59
C GLU A 83 18.71 4.70 -4.95
N ASN A 84 17.72 3.81 -4.97
CA ASN A 84 17.04 3.34 -6.17
C ASN A 84 15.77 4.15 -6.50
N GLY A 85 15.61 5.35 -5.90
CA GLY A 85 14.47 6.21 -6.15
C GLY A 85 13.23 5.91 -5.34
N GLY A 86 13.34 5.04 -4.32
CA GLY A 86 12.23 4.72 -3.43
C GLY A 86 12.04 5.77 -2.34
N ASP A 87 10.80 5.96 -1.91
CA ASP A 87 10.47 6.83 -0.78
C ASP A 87 9.33 6.21 0.03
N THR A 88 9.47 6.25 1.36
CA THR A 88 8.53 5.61 2.26
C THR A 88 8.26 6.47 3.48
N VAL A 89 7.02 6.40 3.97
CA VAL A 89 6.59 7.09 5.19
C VAL A 89 5.77 6.12 6.03
N LYS A 90 6.05 6.08 7.33
CA LYS A 90 5.20 5.40 8.29
C LYS A 90 4.56 6.43 9.21
N VAL A 91 3.25 6.36 9.35
CA VAL A 91 2.45 7.22 10.23
C VAL A 91 1.89 6.35 11.36
N TYR A 92 2.25 6.69 12.60
CA TYR A 92 1.67 6.06 13.78
C TYR A 92 0.36 6.76 14.11
N CYS A 93 -0.73 6.23 13.61
CA CYS A 93 -2.06 6.78 13.84
C CYS A 93 -3.14 5.77 13.44
N ASP A 94 -4.34 5.98 13.94
CA ASP A 94 -5.50 5.23 13.49
C ASP A 94 -5.88 5.68 12.07
N ALA A 95 -5.89 4.76 11.13
CA ALA A 95 -6.19 5.04 9.73
C ALA A 95 -7.61 5.61 9.54
N THR A 96 -8.56 5.23 10.38
CA THR A 96 -9.94 5.72 10.32
C THR A 96 -10.00 7.22 10.53
N ILE A 97 -9.10 7.75 11.34
CA ILE A 97 -9.03 9.18 11.64
C ILE A 97 -8.27 9.94 10.56
N VAL A 98 -7.12 9.42 10.15
CA VAL A 98 -6.15 10.15 9.30
C VAL A 98 -6.43 9.99 7.81
N PHE A 99 -6.84 8.80 7.38
CA PHE A 99 -6.97 8.52 5.95
C PHE A 99 -7.96 9.42 5.22
N PRO A 100 -9.15 9.76 5.77
CA PRO A 100 -10.05 10.69 5.11
C PRO A 100 -9.41 12.05 4.84
N PHE A 101 -8.60 12.57 5.76
CA PHE A 101 -7.89 13.84 5.57
C PHE A 101 -6.83 13.73 4.46
N ILE A 102 -6.12 12.62 4.42
CA ILE A 102 -5.12 12.38 3.36
C ILE A 102 -5.82 12.33 1.99
N VAL A 103 -6.93 11.60 1.89
CA VAL A 103 -7.70 11.50 0.64
C VAL A 103 -8.21 12.87 0.20
N ALA A 104 -8.73 13.67 1.13
CA ALA A 104 -9.22 15.01 0.83
C ALA A 104 -8.13 15.92 0.25
N GLN A 105 -6.89 15.81 0.75
CA GLN A 105 -5.76 16.64 0.32
C GLN A 105 -5.04 16.11 -0.92
N THR A 106 -5.24 14.87 -1.30
CA THR A 106 -4.52 14.21 -2.41
C THR A 106 -5.47 13.78 -3.51
N PHE A 107 -6.07 12.60 -3.38
CA PHE A 107 -6.93 12.04 -4.42
C PHE A 107 -8.19 12.88 -4.64
N GLY A 108 -8.78 13.42 -3.58
CA GLY A 108 -9.96 14.26 -3.66
C GLY A 108 -9.67 15.55 -4.44
N ARG A 109 -8.56 16.21 -4.12
CA ARG A 109 -8.16 17.43 -4.85
C ARG A 109 -7.87 17.15 -6.32
N ALA A 110 -7.17 16.08 -6.61
CA ALA A 110 -6.88 15.69 -7.99
C ALA A 110 -8.16 15.39 -8.76
N HIS A 111 -9.10 14.69 -8.13
CA HIS A 111 -10.39 14.37 -8.73
C HIS A 111 -11.20 15.64 -9.04
N TRP A 112 -11.30 16.56 -8.08
CA TRP A 112 -12.03 17.81 -8.28
C TRP A 112 -11.37 18.72 -9.30
N ALA A 113 -10.04 18.71 -9.39
CA ALA A 113 -9.32 19.49 -10.38
C ALA A 113 -9.57 18.99 -11.81
N GLN A 114 -9.79 17.67 -11.97
CA GLN A 114 -10.07 17.05 -13.27
C GLN A 114 -11.53 17.18 -13.69
N LYS A 115 -12.45 17.39 -12.74
CA LYS A 115 -13.88 17.55 -13.01
C LYS A 115 -14.27 19.00 -12.81
N PRO A 116 -14.71 19.71 -13.87
CA PRO A 116 -15.25 21.04 -13.70
C PRO A 116 -16.42 21.03 -12.71
N LEU A 117 -16.48 22.03 -11.85
CA LEU A 117 -17.60 22.17 -10.91
C LEU A 117 -18.93 22.39 -11.62
N VAL A 118 -18.85 22.83 -12.86
CA VAL A 118 -20.02 23.00 -13.71
C VAL A 118 -19.92 21.98 -14.83
N SER A 119 -20.63 20.93 -14.67
CA SER A 119 -20.69 19.87 -15.66
C SER A 119 -22.11 19.67 -16.12
#